data_041070ef11e05d8218cf9b56f6090985
#
_entry.id   041070ef11e05d8218cf9b56f6090985
#
_cell.length_a   1.000
_cell.length_b   1.000
_cell.length_c   1.000
_cell.angle_alpha   90.00
_cell.angle_beta   90.00
_cell.angle_gamma   90.00
#
_symmetry.space_group_name_H-M   'P 1'
#
loop_
_entity.id
_entity.type
_entity.pdbx_description
1 polymer ?
#
loop_
_entity_poly.entity_id
_entity_poly.type
_entity_poly.pdbx_seq_one_letter_code
_entity_poly.pdbx_strand_id
1 'polypeptide(L)'
;MDHKKPLIALALLCVAGLSQAGEKEELLKLRNTTTSLIKQLVKQGVLTDKMASEMLKQAEIDANQQVAEAKASVPAAVSKEVVPADEVRVAYVPDFVKDEIRQQVRTELKNDVVGDVMQKAKKEKWGLPDALPDWVNRFKLSGDLRLREQSSFMASDNVQGSYMDWPTINSNGGNSFPSQVNSQVDTIDGRNQGRERLRLGIDANVATNLDAGIRLATGNITNPVSTNQGLGNSGNRYQFNVDRAFLKYNGIDDNKYNWFTVMGGRTANPFFTGGSEVVWDEDLSFEGVMGTVRHKLQSAGIDDTIGGKGPEIYATAGMFPLQSSSGMSARDKWLVGAQTGLDWGFDNQDSLKLGAAYYDYNNITAKVDPNIGKIGSNGKYTCNTTGAESLQSIPQFMQYGNSLVPICNSNNNPIYPGLVGLASDFKILNFNALYDLALFSPHHLKFSGDFAKNIGFNSNDITKQYASGQQYFTSGNIFALGLPGHQINEAGTIAWQVRADLGWPKVDVAGHWSVFGLYKHVGSDAVLDAYTDSDFHQGGASNLGGTNVKGWVIGGNYGLMKNVWLTGKWLSGNIITGPQYGVDMMQLDVNTHF
;
A
#
# COMPACT_ATOMS: atom_id res chain seq x y z
N MET A 1 -15.62 -42.15 -25.78
CA MET A 1 -16.11 -41.20 -26.77
C MET A 1 -15.42 -39.89 -26.53
N ASP A 2 -14.39 -39.79 -27.15
CA ASP A 2 -13.51 -38.80 -27.76
C ASP A 2 -13.35 -37.44 -27.04
N HIS A 3 -12.18 -37.38 -26.43
CA HIS A 3 -11.50 -36.18 -25.98
C HIS A 3 -10.75 -35.53 -27.15
N LYS A 4 -10.93 -34.25 -27.36
CA LYS A 4 -9.98 -33.43 -28.15
C LYS A 4 -9.47 -32.28 -27.29
N LYS A 5 -8.19 -32.41 -26.93
CA LYS A 5 -7.34 -31.30 -26.42
C LYS A 5 -6.77 -30.54 -27.63
N PRO A 6 -6.61 -29.24 -27.59
CA PRO A 6 -5.63 -28.57 -28.43
C PRO A 6 -4.35 -28.28 -27.65
N LEU A 7 -3.26 -28.85 -28.10
CA LEU A 7 -1.89 -28.45 -27.83
C LEU A 7 -1.63 -27.07 -28.46
N ILE A 8 -1.15 -26.13 -27.67
CA ILE A 8 -0.49 -24.92 -28.17
C ILE A 8 1.00 -25.16 -28.08
N ALA A 9 1.62 -25.30 -29.26
CA ALA A 9 3.05 -25.44 -29.43
C ALA A 9 3.73 -24.07 -29.25
N LEU A 10 4.69 -24.00 -28.33
CA LEU A 10 5.62 -22.90 -28.12
C LEU A 10 6.72 -23.01 -29.18
N ALA A 11 6.80 -22.10 -30.13
CA ALA A 11 7.91 -21.98 -31.05
C ALA A 11 8.87 -20.89 -30.57
N LEU A 12 10.00 -21.30 -29.99
CA LEU A 12 11.20 -20.48 -29.85
C LEU A 12 11.85 -20.33 -31.22
N LEU A 13 12.10 -19.10 -31.65
CA LEU A 13 13.02 -18.81 -32.73
C LEU A 13 14.11 -17.86 -32.25
N CYS A 14 15.29 -18.42 -32.02
CA CYS A 14 16.55 -17.71 -31.96
C CYS A 14 16.90 -17.19 -33.37
N VAL A 15 17.22 -15.91 -33.49
CA VAL A 15 18.02 -15.41 -34.61
C VAL A 15 19.14 -14.55 -34.03
N ALA A 16 20.33 -15.11 -34.10
CA ALA A 16 21.58 -14.39 -33.97
C ALA A 16 22.11 -14.04 -35.36
N GLY A 17 22.49 -12.78 -35.52
CA GLY A 17 23.53 -12.37 -36.46
C GLY A 17 23.20 -12.33 -37.94
N LEU A 18 23.27 -11.12 -38.51
CA LEU A 18 24.08 -10.79 -39.67
C LEU A 18 23.93 -9.31 -40.00
N SER A 19 25.01 -8.62 -39.88
CA SER A 19 25.24 -7.21 -40.23
C SER A 19 25.45 -7.04 -41.73
N GLN A 20 25.15 -5.85 -42.23
CA GLN A 20 25.57 -5.22 -43.48
C GLN A 20 24.63 -5.16 -44.69
N ALA A 21 23.40 -5.65 -44.63
CA ALA A 21 22.42 -5.34 -45.68
C ALA A 21 21.36 -4.30 -45.27
N GLY A 22 21.39 -3.81 -44.01
CA GLY A 22 20.28 -3.08 -43.38
C GLY A 22 20.14 -1.60 -43.71
N GLU A 23 21.22 -0.87 -43.97
CA GLU A 23 21.16 0.61 -44.08
C GLU A 23 20.36 1.12 -45.30
N LYS A 24 20.50 0.49 -46.45
CA LYS A 24 19.69 0.85 -47.62
C LYS A 24 18.23 0.46 -47.46
N GLU A 25 17.99 -0.64 -46.79
CA GLU A 25 16.63 -1.12 -46.52
C GLU A 25 15.93 -0.31 -45.44
N GLU A 26 16.63 0.14 -44.39
CA GLU A 26 16.11 1.02 -43.36
C GLU A 26 15.84 2.44 -43.89
N LEU A 27 16.72 3.01 -44.72
CA LEU A 27 16.49 4.29 -45.41
C LEU A 27 15.29 4.23 -46.36
N LEU A 28 15.12 3.11 -47.08
CA LEU A 28 13.95 2.87 -47.95
C LEU A 28 12.67 2.68 -47.12
N LYS A 29 12.76 1.98 -45.99
CA LYS A 29 11.65 1.87 -45.04
C LYS A 29 11.27 3.22 -44.45
N LEU A 30 12.24 4.02 -44.03
CA LEU A 30 12.01 5.38 -43.48
C LEU A 30 11.38 6.29 -44.53
N ARG A 31 11.86 6.29 -45.76
CA ARG A 31 11.28 7.05 -46.87
C ARG A 31 9.85 6.60 -47.18
N ASN A 32 9.60 5.30 -47.20
CA ASN A 32 8.28 4.76 -47.47
C ASN A 32 7.29 5.01 -46.34
N THR A 33 7.72 4.93 -45.08
CA THR A 33 6.87 5.26 -43.94
C THR A 33 6.52 6.76 -43.88
N THR A 34 7.49 7.64 -44.16
CA THR A 34 7.26 9.08 -44.19
C THR A 34 6.31 9.47 -45.34
N THR A 35 6.50 8.89 -46.52
CA THR A 35 5.59 9.10 -47.69
C THR A 35 4.19 8.56 -47.42
N SER A 36 4.08 7.39 -46.76
CA SER A 36 2.80 6.80 -46.37
C SER A 36 2.06 7.66 -45.33
N LEU A 37 2.78 8.21 -44.38
CA LEU A 37 2.24 9.10 -43.34
C LEU A 37 1.69 10.40 -43.93
N ILE A 38 2.44 11.00 -44.88
CA ILE A 38 1.99 12.20 -45.60
C ILE A 38 0.71 11.89 -46.41
N LYS A 39 0.66 10.76 -47.12
CA LYS A 39 -0.53 10.34 -47.84
C LYS A 39 -1.74 10.09 -46.92
N GLN A 40 -1.50 9.56 -45.73
CA GLN A 40 -2.56 9.34 -44.74
C GLN A 40 -3.10 10.67 -44.19
N LEU A 41 -2.22 11.67 -43.95
CA LEU A 41 -2.62 13.00 -43.52
C LEU A 41 -3.42 13.74 -44.59
N VAL A 42 -3.07 13.55 -45.86
CA VAL A 42 -3.87 14.08 -46.99
C VAL A 42 -5.24 13.40 -47.07
N LYS A 43 -5.29 12.08 -46.90
CA LYS A 43 -6.55 11.31 -46.90
C LYS A 43 -7.48 11.65 -45.73
N GLN A 44 -6.91 12.08 -44.60
CA GLN A 44 -7.67 12.54 -43.44
C GLN A 44 -8.08 14.03 -43.52
N GLY A 45 -7.73 14.73 -44.60
CA GLY A 45 -8.09 16.13 -44.79
C GLY A 45 -7.26 17.11 -43.93
N VAL A 46 -6.20 16.68 -43.28
CA VAL A 46 -5.31 17.50 -42.45
C VAL A 46 -4.31 18.28 -43.30
N LEU A 47 -3.96 17.76 -44.49
CA LEU A 47 -3.08 18.39 -45.47
C LEU A 47 -3.78 18.40 -46.84
N THR A 48 -3.60 19.49 -47.60
CA THR A 48 -4.00 19.51 -49.00
C THR A 48 -2.93 18.88 -49.88
N ASP A 49 -3.28 18.27 -51.02
CA ASP A 49 -2.34 17.68 -51.99
C ASP A 49 -1.22 18.67 -52.38
N LYS A 50 -1.56 19.94 -52.47
CA LYS A 50 -0.64 21.02 -52.81
C LYS A 50 0.38 21.26 -51.70
N MET A 51 -0.03 21.29 -50.44
CA MET A 51 0.87 21.44 -49.28
C MET A 51 1.77 20.21 -49.11
N ALA A 52 1.25 19.01 -49.31
CA ALA A 52 2.03 17.77 -49.24
C ALA A 52 3.13 17.71 -50.31
N SER A 53 2.84 18.17 -51.54
CA SER A 53 3.80 18.22 -52.62
C SER A 53 4.89 19.31 -52.42
N GLU A 54 4.50 20.46 -51.83
CA GLU A 54 5.44 21.54 -51.47
C GLU A 54 6.38 21.10 -50.33
N MET A 55 5.87 20.43 -49.30
CA MET A 55 6.70 19.89 -48.20
C MET A 55 7.72 18.84 -48.70
N LEU A 56 7.32 17.94 -49.57
CA LEU A 56 8.25 16.95 -50.16
C LEU A 56 9.33 17.61 -50.98
N LYS A 57 8.97 18.64 -51.75
CA LYS A 57 9.92 19.38 -52.57
C LYS A 57 10.90 20.23 -51.74
N GLN A 58 10.41 20.82 -50.66
CA GLN A 58 11.26 21.58 -49.73
C GLN A 58 12.24 20.65 -48.99
N ALA A 59 11.77 19.52 -48.50
CA ALA A 59 12.63 18.52 -47.85
C ALA A 59 13.71 17.96 -48.77
N GLU A 60 13.45 17.85 -50.05
CA GLU A 60 14.44 17.43 -51.09
C GLU A 60 15.47 18.51 -51.36
N ILE A 61 15.07 19.80 -51.38
CA ILE A 61 15.96 20.96 -51.49
C ILE A 61 16.87 21.08 -50.28
N ASP A 62 16.31 21.01 -49.06
CA ASP A 62 17.04 21.14 -47.80
C ASP A 62 18.04 19.98 -47.63
N ALA A 63 17.68 18.76 -48.00
CA ALA A 63 18.60 17.60 -48.00
C ALA A 63 19.77 17.80 -48.98
N ASN A 64 19.50 18.31 -50.19
CA ASN A 64 20.54 18.59 -51.15
C ASN A 64 21.47 19.76 -50.74
N GLN A 65 20.94 20.74 -50.01
CA GLN A 65 21.70 21.89 -49.50
C GLN A 65 22.63 21.45 -48.38
N GLN A 66 22.17 20.61 -47.43
CA GLN A 66 23.00 20.04 -46.38
C GLN A 66 24.10 19.13 -46.91
N VAL A 67 23.84 18.37 -47.97
CA VAL A 67 24.87 17.57 -48.64
C VAL A 67 25.91 18.46 -49.35
N ALA A 68 25.51 19.63 -49.88
CA ALA A 68 26.40 20.58 -50.50
C ALA A 68 27.28 21.30 -49.47
N GLU A 69 26.72 21.71 -48.33
CA GLU A 69 27.46 22.33 -47.22
C GLU A 69 28.44 21.37 -46.55
N ALA A 70 28.07 20.10 -46.39
CA ALA A 70 28.95 19.05 -45.89
C ALA A 70 30.14 18.76 -46.83
N LYS A 71 29.97 18.98 -48.15
CA LYS A 71 31.07 18.89 -49.13
C LYS A 71 31.98 20.10 -49.13
N ALA A 72 31.54 21.27 -48.71
CA ALA A 72 32.30 22.50 -48.68
C ALA A 72 33.22 22.66 -47.45
N SER A 73 33.04 21.86 -46.40
CA SER A 73 33.77 21.95 -45.14
C SER A 73 34.97 20.99 -44.99
N VAL A 74 35.43 20.34 -46.06
CA VAL A 74 36.64 19.47 -46.02
C VAL A 74 37.88 20.24 -46.49
N PRO A 75 38.91 20.42 -45.62
CA PRO A 75 40.18 21.03 -46.06
C PRO A 75 40.93 20.09 -47.01
N ALA A 76 41.39 20.66 -48.12
CA ALA A 76 42.21 19.97 -49.10
C ALA A 76 43.63 19.76 -48.58
N ALA A 77 44.00 18.53 -48.25
CA ALA A 77 45.39 18.07 -48.28
C ALA A 77 45.42 16.53 -48.30
N VAL A 78 46.10 16.04 -49.28
CA VAL A 78 46.92 14.82 -49.46
C VAL A 78 46.54 13.93 -50.65
N SER A 79 47.41 14.03 -51.66
CA SER A 79 47.94 13.06 -52.62
C SER A 79 47.05 12.04 -53.33
N LYS A 80 47.21 12.10 -54.65
CA LYS A 80 46.74 11.18 -55.69
C LYS A 80 47.06 9.71 -55.38
N GLU A 81 46.02 8.94 -55.27
CA GLU A 81 46.06 7.55 -55.64
C GLU A 81 44.80 7.22 -56.50
N VAL A 82 45.04 6.66 -57.64
CA VAL A 82 44.02 6.39 -58.66
C VAL A 82 43.29 5.11 -58.23
N VAL A 83 42.02 5.24 -57.86
CA VAL A 83 41.14 4.11 -57.53
C VAL A 83 39.90 4.19 -58.42
N PRO A 84 39.34 3.03 -58.90
CA PRO A 84 38.28 2.97 -59.88
C PRO A 84 36.96 3.58 -59.41
N ALA A 85 36.16 4.08 -60.33
CA ALA A 85 35.04 5.02 -60.16
C ALA A 85 33.75 4.38 -59.63
N ASP A 86 33.78 3.48 -58.61
CA ASP A 86 32.53 2.86 -58.09
C ASP A 86 32.52 2.55 -56.56
N GLU A 87 33.33 3.26 -55.77
CA GLU A 87 33.24 3.17 -54.31
C GLU A 87 32.89 4.50 -53.67
N VAL A 88 31.68 4.64 -53.14
CA VAL A 88 31.27 5.72 -52.25
C VAL A 88 31.86 5.45 -50.85
N ARG A 89 33.03 6.07 -50.56
CA ARG A 89 33.55 6.04 -49.18
C ARG A 89 32.78 7.01 -48.31
N VAL A 90 31.98 6.49 -47.44
CA VAL A 90 31.35 7.24 -46.32
C VAL A 90 32.40 7.34 -45.22
N ALA A 91 32.67 8.56 -44.74
CA ALA A 91 33.56 8.80 -43.60
C ALA A 91 33.06 8.04 -42.38
N TYR A 92 33.89 7.18 -41.79
CA TYR A 92 33.58 6.47 -40.55
C TYR A 92 33.39 7.49 -39.43
N VAL A 93 32.18 7.55 -38.91
CA VAL A 93 31.84 8.30 -37.68
C VAL A 93 31.92 7.33 -36.51
N PRO A 94 32.86 7.52 -35.57
CA PRO A 94 32.94 6.64 -34.38
C PRO A 94 31.64 6.57 -33.61
N ASP A 95 31.34 5.44 -33.00
CA ASP A 95 30.05 5.20 -32.35
C ASP A 95 29.78 6.15 -31.18
N PHE A 96 30.82 6.59 -30.47
CA PHE A 96 30.70 7.60 -29.41
C PHE A 96 30.22 8.97 -29.95
N VAL A 97 30.66 9.39 -31.15
CA VAL A 97 30.18 10.61 -31.79
C VAL A 97 28.74 10.49 -32.26
N LYS A 98 28.35 9.29 -32.73
CA LYS A 98 26.93 9.02 -33.06
C LYS A 98 26.02 9.08 -31.84
N ASP A 99 26.51 8.59 -30.70
CA ASP A 99 25.74 8.60 -29.45
C ASP A 99 25.66 10.00 -28.85
N GLU A 100 26.73 10.80 -28.96
CA GLU A 100 26.76 12.19 -28.54
C GLU A 100 25.82 13.08 -29.39
N ILE A 101 25.86 12.91 -30.72
CA ILE A 101 24.94 13.60 -31.65
C ILE A 101 23.49 13.14 -31.37
N ARG A 102 23.26 11.84 -31.09
CA ARG A 102 21.95 11.31 -30.77
C ARG A 102 21.39 11.86 -29.44
N GLN A 103 22.24 12.03 -28.44
CA GLN A 103 21.87 12.66 -27.17
C GLN A 103 21.63 14.18 -27.31
N GLN A 104 22.47 14.87 -28.08
CA GLN A 104 22.32 16.29 -28.33
C GLN A 104 21.04 16.59 -29.13
N VAL A 105 20.81 15.88 -30.21
CA VAL A 105 19.59 15.97 -31.02
C VAL A 105 18.33 15.61 -30.20
N ARG A 106 18.44 14.60 -29.31
CA ARG A 106 17.34 14.24 -28.41
C ARG A 106 17.03 15.32 -27.38
N THR A 107 18.04 16.01 -26.89
CA THR A 107 17.91 17.09 -25.90
C THR A 107 17.37 18.37 -26.55
N GLU A 108 17.86 18.74 -27.72
CA GLU A 108 17.39 19.89 -28.51
C GLU A 108 15.96 19.67 -29.02
N LEU A 109 15.65 18.50 -29.59
CA LEU A 109 14.28 18.14 -29.99
C LEU A 109 13.30 18.11 -28.81
N LYS A 110 13.74 17.67 -27.62
CA LYS A 110 12.88 17.63 -26.45
C LYS A 110 12.56 19.01 -25.88
N ASN A 111 13.50 19.96 -25.95
CA ASN A 111 13.34 21.28 -25.36
C ASN A 111 12.71 22.29 -26.31
N ASP A 112 13.09 22.29 -27.58
CA ASP A 112 12.65 23.31 -28.55
C ASP A 112 11.40 22.87 -29.34
N VAL A 113 11.40 21.65 -29.90
CA VAL A 113 10.29 21.20 -30.74
C VAL A 113 9.05 20.86 -29.92
N VAL A 114 9.20 20.27 -28.74
CA VAL A 114 8.04 20.01 -27.85
C VAL A 114 7.50 21.33 -27.29
N GLY A 115 8.38 22.28 -26.95
CA GLY A 115 7.98 23.62 -26.52
C GLY A 115 7.25 24.38 -27.61
N ASP A 116 7.81 24.43 -28.83
CA ASP A 116 7.24 25.15 -29.97
C ASP A 116 5.96 24.47 -30.50
N VAL A 117 5.92 23.15 -30.58
CA VAL A 117 4.71 22.42 -30.97
C VAL A 117 3.60 22.59 -29.93
N MET A 118 3.93 22.57 -28.65
CA MET A 118 2.96 22.86 -27.58
C MET A 118 2.46 24.31 -27.59
N GLN A 119 3.35 25.28 -27.83
CA GLN A 119 2.95 26.69 -27.98
C GLN A 119 2.10 26.90 -29.25
N LYS A 120 2.46 26.26 -30.35
CA LYS A 120 1.73 26.34 -31.61
C LYS A 120 0.39 25.63 -31.54
N ALA A 121 0.33 24.44 -30.91
CA ALA A 121 -0.90 23.73 -30.62
C ALA A 121 -1.84 24.52 -29.71
N LYS A 122 -1.31 25.22 -28.69
CA LYS A 122 -2.07 26.16 -27.85
C LYS A 122 -2.62 27.36 -28.64
N LYS A 123 -1.78 27.93 -29.51
CA LYS A 123 -2.14 29.12 -30.29
C LYS A 123 -3.12 28.82 -31.42
N GLU A 124 -3.05 27.63 -32.01
CA GLU A 124 -3.90 27.22 -33.15
C GLU A 124 -5.08 26.32 -32.72
N LYS A 125 -5.30 26.11 -31.42
CA LYS A 125 -6.44 25.33 -30.86
C LYS A 125 -6.58 23.94 -31.51
N TRP A 126 -5.48 23.20 -31.67
CA TRP A 126 -5.48 21.86 -32.24
C TRP A 126 -6.10 20.83 -31.28
N GLY A 127 -7.43 20.96 -31.05
CA GLY A 127 -8.25 19.89 -30.43
C GLY A 127 -7.79 19.38 -29.05
N LEU A 128 -6.96 20.14 -28.33
CA LEU A 128 -6.37 19.80 -27.04
C LEU A 128 -6.47 20.97 -26.03
N PRO A 129 -6.17 20.78 -24.83
CA PRO A 129 -6.90 21.08 -23.59
C PRO A 129 -7.17 22.54 -23.24
N ASP A 130 -7.00 23.51 -24.13
CA ASP A 130 -7.50 24.87 -23.89
C ASP A 130 -9.05 24.97 -23.93
N ALA A 131 -9.74 23.85 -24.28
CA ALA A 131 -11.19 23.73 -24.13
C ALA A 131 -11.59 23.29 -22.71
N LEU A 132 -10.66 22.78 -21.91
CA LEU A 132 -10.93 22.45 -20.52
C LEU A 132 -10.69 23.70 -19.67
N PRO A 133 -11.65 24.09 -18.82
CA PRO A 133 -11.45 25.18 -17.86
C PRO A 133 -10.19 24.92 -17.01
N ASP A 134 -9.46 25.97 -16.65
CA ASP A 134 -8.21 25.87 -15.84
C ASP A 134 -8.38 25.07 -14.55
N TRP A 135 -9.60 25.00 -14.03
CA TRP A 135 -9.89 24.23 -12.83
C TRP A 135 -9.72 22.72 -13.04
N VAL A 136 -9.90 22.18 -14.26
CA VAL A 136 -9.75 20.73 -14.54
C VAL A 136 -8.31 20.29 -14.34
N ASN A 137 -7.33 21.14 -14.67
CA ASN A 137 -5.91 20.87 -14.49
C ASN A 137 -5.49 20.80 -13.01
N ARG A 138 -6.36 21.24 -12.10
CA ARG A 138 -6.15 21.16 -10.66
C ARG A 138 -6.55 19.81 -10.07
N PHE A 139 -7.26 18.96 -10.82
CA PHE A 139 -7.72 17.66 -10.36
C PHE A 139 -6.89 16.54 -10.95
N LYS A 140 -6.48 15.63 -10.08
CA LYS A 140 -5.84 14.36 -10.44
C LYS A 140 -6.74 13.22 -10.03
N LEU A 141 -7.22 12.45 -11.01
CA LEU A 141 -7.95 11.21 -10.79
C LEU A 141 -6.95 10.06 -10.66
N SER A 142 -7.24 9.14 -9.78
CA SER A 142 -6.48 7.91 -9.59
C SER A 142 -7.40 6.78 -9.17
N GLY A 143 -7.00 5.55 -9.44
CA GLY A 143 -7.76 4.40 -9.00
C GLY A 143 -6.93 3.14 -9.00
N ASP A 144 -7.37 2.16 -8.23
CA ASP A 144 -6.87 0.79 -8.28
C ASP A 144 -8.02 -0.20 -8.19
N LEU A 145 -7.88 -1.30 -8.92
CA LEU A 145 -8.76 -2.45 -8.85
C LEU A 145 -7.92 -3.70 -8.58
N ARG A 146 -8.34 -4.49 -7.60
CA ARG A 146 -7.79 -5.81 -7.28
C ARG A 146 -8.88 -6.85 -7.32
N LEU A 147 -8.66 -7.93 -8.05
CA LEU A 147 -9.45 -9.14 -7.98
C LEU A 147 -8.60 -10.20 -7.29
N ARG A 148 -9.12 -10.82 -6.24
CA ARG A 148 -8.42 -11.80 -5.40
C ARG A 148 -9.21 -13.11 -5.34
N GLU A 149 -8.51 -14.22 -5.57
CA GLU A 149 -8.94 -15.53 -5.13
C GLU A 149 -8.13 -15.91 -3.89
N GLN A 150 -8.83 -16.32 -2.83
CA GLN A 150 -8.23 -16.70 -1.56
C GLN A 150 -8.74 -18.05 -1.11
N SER A 151 -7.81 -18.95 -0.79
CA SER A 151 -8.08 -20.26 -0.21
C SER A 151 -7.42 -20.37 1.16
N SER A 152 -8.17 -20.76 2.18
CA SER A 152 -7.64 -21.06 3.51
C SER A 152 -7.68 -22.56 3.79
N PHE A 153 -6.63 -23.06 4.42
CA PHE A 153 -6.44 -24.46 4.79
C PHE A 153 -6.19 -24.51 6.29
N MET A 154 -7.08 -25.16 7.02
CA MET A 154 -6.95 -25.32 8.47
C MET A 154 -6.00 -26.45 8.78
N ALA A 155 -5.16 -26.31 9.82
CA ALA A 155 -4.29 -27.37 10.27
C ALA A 155 -5.11 -28.52 10.87
N SER A 156 -4.67 -29.76 10.61
CA SER A 156 -5.42 -30.96 11.01
C SER A 156 -5.45 -31.20 12.53
N ASP A 157 -4.55 -30.56 13.27
CA ASP A 157 -4.42 -30.61 14.72
C ASP A 157 -5.10 -29.43 15.43
N ASN A 158 -5.84 -28.60 14.70
CA ASN A 158 -6.62 -27.51 15.26
C ASN A 158 -7.69 -28.02 16.23
N VAL A 159 -7.89 -27.29 17.33
CA VAL A 159 -8.88 -27.64 18.36
C VAL A 159 -10.18 -26.88 18.10
N GLN A 160 -11.23 -27.66 17.75
CA GLN A 160 -12.56 -27.10 17.48
C GLN A 160 -13.20 -26.47 18.72
N GLY A 161 -13.92 -25.35 18.50
CA GLY A 161 -14.73 -24.72 19.55
C GLY A 161 -13.96 -24.07 20.69
N SER A 162 -12.66 -23.90 20.52
CA SER A 162 -11.79 -23.30 21.54
C SER A 162 -11.80 -21.79 21.54
N TYR A 163 -12.18 -21.15 20.45
CA TYR A 163 -12.16 -19.71 20.29
C TYR A 163 -13.56 -19.14 20.10
N MET A 164 -13.87 -18.11 20.90
CA MET A 164 -15.14 -17.39 20.78
C MET A 164 -15.02 -16.25 19.78
N ASP A 165 -16.06 -16.04 18.98
CA ASP A 165 -16.13 -14.92 18.04
C ASP A 165 -16.58 -13.64 18.76
N TRP A 166 -15.67 -13.09 19.59
CA TRP A 166 -15.91 -11.88 20.37
C TRP A 166 -16.26 -10.66 19.53
N PRO A 167 -15.62 -10.44 18.35
CA PRO A 167 -16.03 -9.36 17.46
C PRO A 167 -17.51 -9.42 17.09
N THR A 168 -18.00 -10.58 16.71
CA THR A 168 -19.43 -10.79 16.39
C THR A 168 -20.32 -10.66 17.62
N ILE A 169 -19.90 -11.20 18.77
CA ILE A 169 -20.67 -11.08 20.02
C ILE A 169 -20.80 -9.61 20.44
N ASN A 170 -19.73 -8.84 20.43
CA ASN A 170 -19.75 -7.42 20.77
C ASN A 170 -20.61 -6.59 19.80
N SER A 171 -20.46 -6.82 18.49
CA SER A 171 -21.22 -6.10 17.46
C SER A 171 -22.75 -6.32 17.57
N ASN A 172 -23.16 -7.48 18.10
CA ASN A 172 -24.55 -7.82 18.36
C ASN A 172 -25.03 -7.42 19.78
N GLY A 173 -24.27 -6.57 20.49
CA GLY A 173 -24.64 -6.05 21.81
C GLY A 173 -24.63 -7.11 22.92
N GLY A 174 -23.82 -8.16 22.79
CA GLY A 174 -23.70 -9.23 23.78
C GLY A 174 -24.88 -10.21 23.83
N ASN A 175 -25.84 -10.08 22.93
CA ASN A 175 -27.08 -10.85 22.94
C ASN A 175 -27.00 -12.20 22.16
N SER A 176 -25.86 -12.50 21.59
CA SER A 176 -25.68 -13.64 20.67
C SER A 176 -25.49 -14.99 21.36
N PHE A 177 -25.76 -15.08 22.65
CA PHE A 177 -25.66 -16.32 23.43
C PHE A 177 -26.96 -17.08 23.59
N PRO A 178 -27.58 -17.65 22.55
CA PRO A 178 -28.49 -18.77 22.73
C PRO A 178 -28.09 -20.03 21.96
N SER A 179 -27.22 -19.95 21.00
CA SER A 179 -26.72 -21.17 20.33
C SER A 179 -25.20 -21.11 20.25
N GLN A 180 -24.53 -21.95 21.01
CA GLN A 180 -23.05 -22.03 21.08
C GLN A 180 -22.37 -22.20 19.71
N VAL A 181 -23.08 -22.71 18.71
CA VAL A 181 -22.56 -23.03 17.38
C VAL A 181 -22.24 -21.77 16.55
N ASN A 182 -22.93 -20.65 16.75
CA ASN A 182 -22.74 -19.42 15.96
C ASN A 182 -21.89 -18.36 16.67
N SER A 183 -21.33 -18.68 17.83
CA SER A 183 -20.54 -17.76 18.65
C SER A 183 -19.08 -18.18 18.73
N GLN A 184 -18.68 -19.19 17.99
CA GLN A 184 -17.33 -19.72 17.97
C GLN A 184 -16.68 -19.49 16.60
N VAL A 185 -15.37 -19.29 16.61
CA VAL A 185 -14.57 -19.26 15.40
C VAL A 185 -14.48 -20.67 14.84
N ASP A 186 -14.76 -20.83 13.56
CA ASP A 186 -14.50 -22.07 12.86
C ASP A 186 -13.00 -22.24 12.66
N THR A 187 -12.45 -23.28 13.28
CA THR A 187 -11.02 -23.60 13.24
C THR A 187 -10.70 -24.87 12.44
N ILE A 188 -11.69 -25.45 11.77
CA ILE A 188 -11.56 -26.75 11.10
C ILE A 188 -11.81 -26.65 9.60
N ASP A 189 -12.85 -25.92 9.18
CA ASP A 189 -13.26 -25.89 7.79
C ASP A 189 -12.49 -24.83 7.00
N GLY A 190 -11.80 -25.28 5.97
CA GLY A 190 -11.15 -24.39 5.00
C GLY A 190 -12.18 -23.66 4.14
N ARG A 191 -11.80 -22.51 3.60
CA ARG A 191 -12.70 -21.65 2.84
C ARG A 191 -12.06 -21.13 1.58
N ASN A 192 -12.82 -21.13 0.46
CA ASN A 192 -12.46 -20.47 -0.79
C ASN A 192 -13.32 -19.23 -1.00
N GLN A 193 -12.72 -18.12 -1.37
CA GLN A 193 -13.39 -16.84 -1.47
C GLN A 193 -12.82 -15.98 -2.60
N GLY A 194 -13.71 -15.58 -3.53
CA GLY A 194 -13.41 -14.44 -4.41
C GLY A 194 -13.62 -13.12 -3.68
N ARG A 195 -12.74 -12.16 -3.88
CA ARG A 195 -12.84 -10.80 -3.34
C ARG A 195 -12.48 -9.78 -4.40
N GLU A 196 -13.05 -8.60 -4.30
CA GLU A 196 -12.66 -7.43 -5.08
C GLU A 196 -12.31 -6.26 -4.17
N ARG A 197 -11.47 -5.36 -4.68
CA ARG A 197 -11.20 -4.06 -4.07
C ARG A 197 -11.16 -3.02 -5.18
N LEU A 198 -12.01 -2.02 -5.09
CA LEU A 198 -11.97 -0.85 -5.96
C LEU A 198 -11.78 0.39 -5.10
N ARG A 199 -10.76 1.19 -5.41
CA ARG A 199 -10.53 2.49 -4.77
C ARG A 199 -10.43 3.57 -5.85
N LEU A 200 -11.14 4.67 -5.67
CA LEU A 200 -11.13 5.83 -6.55
C LEU A 200 -10.73 7.06 -5.77
N GLY A 201 -9.68 7.74 -6.20
CA GLY A 201 -9.14 8.94 -5.58
C GLY A 201 -9.28 10.17 -6.48
N ILE A 202 -9.55 11.30 -5.86
CA ILE A 202 -9.53 12.63 -6.46
C ILE A 202 -8.65 13.51 -5.57
N ASP A 203 -7.54 13.98 -6.12
CA ASP A 203 -6.71 14.99 -5.49
C ASP A 203 -6.89 16.32 -6.21
N ALA A 204 -7.13 17.40 -5.47
CA ALA A 204 -7.34 18.73 -5.98
C ALA A 204 -6.31 19.71 -5.40
N ASN A 205 -5.60 20.44 -6.26
CA ASN A 205 -4.81 21.58 -5.82
C ASN A 205 -5.75 22.79 -5.63
N VAL A 206 -6.06 23.10 -4.38
CA VAL A 206 -7.03 24.15 -4.00
C VAL A 206 -6.38 25.54 -4.06
N ALA A 207 -5.17 25.66 -3.56
CA ALA A 207 -4.38 26.90 -3.57
C ALA A 207 -2.88 26.54 -3.55
N THR A 208 -2.02 27.53 -3.62
CA THR A 208 -0.56 27.33 -3.53
C THR A 208 -0.23 26.52 -2.27
N ASN A 209 0.41 25.38 -2.44
CA ASN A 209 0.83 24.46 -1.38
C ASN A 209 -0.33 23.83 -0.58
N LEU A 210 -1.58 24.01 -0.98
CA LEU A 210 -2.76 23.45 -0.33
C LEU A 210 -3.48 22.49 -1.26
N ASP A 211 -3.51 21.23 -0.86
CA ASP A 211 -4.18 20.14 -1.56
C ASP A 211 -5.38 19.64 -0.75
N ALA A 212 -6.43 19.22 -1.43
CA ALA A 212 -7.54 18.47 -0.88
C ALA A 212 -7.60 17.11 -1.55
N GLY A 213 -7.84 16.05 -0.78
CA GLY A 213 -7.97 14.70 -1.32
C GLY A 213 -9.22 13.99 -0.81
N ILE A 214 -9.85 13.23 -1.69
CA ILE A 214 -10.96 12.33 -1.36
C ILE A 214 -10.65 10.96 -1.97
N ARG A 215 -10.85 9.89 -1.20
CA ARG A 215 -10.80 8.52 -1.70
C ARG A 215 -12.08 7.79 -1.33
N LEU A 216 -12.69 7.15 -2.31
CA LEU A 216 -13.78 6.22 -2.14
C LEU A 216 -13.24 4.79 -2.26
N ALA A 217 -13.74 3.86 -1.45
CA ALA A 217 -13.34 2.46 -1.48
C ALA A 217 -14.53 1.52 -1.30
N THR A 218 -14.44 0.33 -1.87
CA THR A 218 -15.32 -0.81 -1.54
C THR A 218 -15.02 -1.31 -0.12
N GLY A 219 -15.78 -2.28 0.36
CA GLY A 219 -15.57 -2.96 1.65
C GLY A 219 -16.66 -2.68 2.68
N ASN A 220 -16.53 -3.32 3.83
CA ASN A 220 -17.49 -3.18 4.92
C ASN A 220 -17.22 -1.87 5.69
N ILE A 221 -18.23 -1.04 5.85
CA ILE A 221 -18.16 0.24 6.57
C ILE A 221 -17.70 0.09 8.04
N THR A 222 -17.92 -1.06 8.65
CA THR A 222 -17.53 -1.33 10.05
C THR A 222 -16.14 -1.96 10.19
N ASN A 223 -15.42 -2.22 9.09
CA ASN A 223 -14.08 -2.77 9.11
C ASN A 223 -13.06 -1.74 8.61
N PRO A 224 -12.30 -1.08 9.50
CA PRO A 224 -11.37 -0.03 9.15
C PRO A 224 -10.05 -0.53 8.52
N VAL A 225 -9.74 -1.82 8.64
CA VAL A 225 -8.47 -2.43 8.19
C VAL A 225 -8.64 -3.28 6.93
N SER A 226 -9.77 -3.22 6.24
CA SER A 226 -9.94 -3.93 4.97
C SER A 226 -10.91 -3.22 4.05
N THR A 227 -10.45 -2.90 2.87
CA THR A 227 -11.26 -2.37 1.76
C THR A 227 -11.74 -3.47 0.80
N ASN A 228 -11.53 -4.73 1.16
CA ASN A 228 -11.97 -5.89 0.38
C ASN A 228 -13.48 -6.09 0.50
N GLN A 229 -14.12 -6.31 -0.64
CA GLN A 229 -15.50 -6.73 -0.76
C GLN A 229 -15.55 -8.20 -1.16
N GLY A 230 -16.18 -9.04 -0.36
CA GLY A 230 -16.40 -10.45 -0.71
C GLY A 230 -17.38 -10.60 -1.86
N LEU A 231 -17.05 -11.43 -2.83
CA LEU A 231 -17.94 -11.86 -3.91
C LEU A 231 -18.90 -12.96 -3.42
N GLY A 232 -19.97 -13.21 -4.16
CA GLY A 232 -20.97 -14.23 -3.81
C GLY A 232 -22.27 -13.68 -3.24
N ASN A 233 -22.46 -12.36 -3.28
CA ASN A 233 -23.70 -11.71 -2.83
C ASN A 233 -24.42 -11.00 -4.00
N SER A 234 -24.70 -11.75 -5.08
CA SER A 234 -25.30 -11.20 -6.31
C SER A 234 -26.72 -10.64 -6.12
N GLY A 235 -27.37 -10.96 -4.99
CA GLY A 235 -28.69 -10.41 -4.64
C GLY A 235 -28.67 -8.97 -4.14
N ASN A 236 -27.50 -8.42 -3.83
CA ASN A 236 -27.33 -7.07 -3.30
C ASN A 236 -26.31 -6.26 -4.10
N ARG A 237 -26.40 -4.94 -4.00
CA ARG A 237 -25.38 -4.02 -4.51
C ARG A 237 -24.34 -3.78 -3.44
N TYR A 238 -23.08 -3.60 -3.84
CA TYR A 238 -22.00 -3.22 -2.93
C TYR A 238 -22.01 -1.72 -2.64
N GLN A 239 -21.53 -1.38 -1.46
CA GLN A 239 -21.40 -0.01 -1.00
C GLN A 239 -20.07 0.59 -1.44
N PHE A 240 -20.06 1.90 -1.61
CA PHE A 240 -18.88 2.70 -1.83
C PHE A 240 -18.74 3.66 -0.65
N ASN A 241 -17.66 3.57 0.10
CA ASN A 241 -17.48 4.29 1.35
C ASN A 241 -16.49 5.44 1.17
N VAL A 242 -16.69 6.54 1.89
CA VAL A 242 -15.66 7.59 1.99
C VAL A 242 -14.53 7.05 2.88
N ASP A 243 -13.46 6.66 2.25
CA ASP A 243 -12.31 6.08 2.93
C ASP A 243 -11.31 7.14 3.38
N ARG A 244 -11.12 8.20 2.59
CA ARG A 244 -10.29 9.37 2.94
C ARG A 244 -10.96 10.66 2.50
N ALA A 245 -10.80 11.70 3.34
CA ALA A 245 -11.21 13.07 3.03
C ALA A 245 -10.36 14.02 3.88
N PHE A 246 -9.46 14.78 3.25
CA PHE A 246 -8.46 15.56 3.97
C PHE A 246 -8.05 16.83 3.25
N LEU A 247 -7.48 17.75 4.03
CA LEU A 247 -6.69 18.89 3.55
C LEU A 247 -5.22 18.64 3.92
N LYS A 248 -4.33 19.02 3.02
CA LYS A 248 -2.87 18.91 3.19
C LYS A 248 -2.21 20.21 2.78
N TYR A 249 -1.47 20.81 3.70
CA TYR A 249 -0.63 21.98 3.43
C TYR A 249 0.85 21.59 3.50
N ASN A 250 1.62 22.00 2.49
CA ASN A 250 3.06 21.79 2.39
C ASN A 250 3.80 23.12 2.53
N GLY A 251 4.68 23.25 3.51
CA GLY A 251 5.59 24.38 3.65
C GLY A 251 6.82 24.16 2.76
N ILE A 252 6.83 24.83 1.62
CA ILE A 252 7.90 24.73 0.64
C ILE A 252 8.72 26.00 0.73
N ASP A 253 10.06 25.87 0.89
CA ASP A 253 11.00 26.99 0.90
C ASP A 253 11.35 27.46 -0.53
N ASP A 254 12.18 28.51 -0.63
CA ASP A 254 12.61 29.07 -1.91
C ASP A 254 13.42 28.09 -2.77
N ASN A 255 14.04 27.08 -2.15
CA ASN A 255 14.78 25.99 -2.80
C ASN A 255 13.87 24.82 -3.23
N LYS A 256 12.54 24.98 -3.15
CA LYS A 256 11.53 23.95 -3.42
C LYS A 256 11.60 22.75 -2.46
N TYR A 257 12.24 22.89 -1.32
CA TYR A 257 12.30 21.87 -0.29
C TYR A 257 11.05 21.93 0.60
N ASN A 258 10.37 20.80 0.74
CA ASN A 258 9.20 20.65 1.63
C ASN A 258 9.67 20.35 3.05
N TRP A 259 9.90 21.39 3.87
CA TRP A 259 10.42 21.27 5.21
C TRP A 259 9.33 20.92 6.25
N PHE A 260 8.05 21.21 5.98
CA PHE A 260 6.96 20.76 6.84
C PHE A 260 5.70 20.43 6.03
N THR A 261 4.88 19.54 6.59
CA THR A 261 3.57 19.18 6.06
C THR A 261 2.59 19.14 7.22
N VAL A 262 1.43 19.75 7.08
CA VAL A 262 0.30 19.61 8.03
C VAL A 262 -0.88 19.03 7.28
N MET A 263 -1.56 18.05 7.90
CA MET A 263 -2.74 17.41 7.32
C MET A 263 -3.84 17.36 8.37
N GLY A 264 -5.08 17.52 7.91
CA GLY A 264 -6.27 17.40 8.76
C GLY A 264 -7.41 16.71 8.03
N GLY A 265 -8.17 15.89 8.75
CA GLY A 265 -9.25 15.08 8.20
C GLY A 265 -8.98 13.57 8.31
N ARG A 266 -9.51 12.78 7.39
CA ARG A 266 -9.29 11.33 7.32
C ARG A 266 -8.26 11.03 6.22
N THR A 267 -7.06 10.56 6.61
CA THR A 267 -5.89 10.46 5.74
C THR A 267 -5.26 9.07 5.76
N ALA A 268 -4.27 8.84 4.90
CA ALA A 268 -3.38 7.69 5.02
C ALA A 268 -2.55 7.76 6.32
N ASN A 269 -1.99 6.63 6.73
CA ASN A 269 -1.03 6.56 7.83
C ASN A 269 0.13 7.56 7.62
N PRO A 270 0.36 8.50 8.55
CA PRO A 270 1.45 9.47 8.43
C PRO A 270 2.81 8.91 8.89
N PHE A 271 2.81 7.79 9.61
CA PHE A 271 4.01 7.21 10.19
C PHE A 271 4.70 6.25 9.23
N PHE A 272 6.01 6.27 9.23
CA PHE A 272 6.81 5.31 8.46
C PHE A 272 6.76 3.93 9.11
N THR A 273 6.44 2.89 8.33
CA THR A 273 6.32 1.50 8.79
C THR A 273 7.34 0.55 8.15
N GLY A 274 8.13 1.03 7.18
CA GLY A 274 9.03 0.14 6.42
C GLY A 274 8.32 -0.93 5.57
N GLY A 275 7.01 -0.78 5.33
CA GLY A 275 6.18 -1.79 4.65
C GLY A 275 5.75 -2.95 5.57
N SER A 276 5.83 -2.74 6.89
CA SER A 276 5.32 -3.66 7.91
C SER A 276 3.89 -3.31 8.30
N GLU A 277 3.11 -4.33 8.61
CA GLU A 277 1.74 -4.24 9.12
C GLU A 277 1.63 -4.76 10.56
N VAL A 278 2.74 -4.81 11.30
CA VAL A 278 2.75 -5.26 12.70
C VAL A 278 1.92 -4.34 13.58
N VAL A 279 2.07 -3.02 13.43
CA VAL A 279 1.32 -2.03 14.22
C VAL A 279 0.12 -1.49 13.46
N TRP A 280 0.28 -1.25 12.15
CA TRP A 280 -0.70 -0.57 11.31
C TRP A 280 -0.95 -1.34 10.02
N ASP A 281 -2.19 -1.73 9.79
CA ASP A 281 -2.66 -2.28 8.51
C ASP A 281 -2.53 -1.23 7.38
N GLU A 282 -2.20 -1.65 6.16
CA GLU A 282 -2.02 -0.75 5.01
C GLU A 282 -3.32 -0.03 4.59
N ASP A 283 -4.46 -0.65 4.81
CA ASP A 283 -5.77 -0.10 4.44
C ASP A 283 -6.30 0.91 5.48
N LEU A 284 -5.72 0.96 6.69
CA LEU A 284 -6.17 1.84 7.76
C LEU A 284 -6.05 3.31 7.38
N SER A 285 -7.10 4.08 7.62
CA SER A 285 -7.12 5.53 7.48
C SER A 285 -7.22 6.21 8.85
N PHE A 286 -6.40 7.23 9.07
CA PHE A 286 -6.29 7.98 10.32
C PHE A 286 -7.18 9.23 10.26
N GLU A 287 -7.99 9.44 11.28
CA GLU A 287 -8.80 10.65 11.45
C GLU A 287 -8.15 11.59 12.45
N GLY A 288 -7.99 12.87 12.11
CA GLY A 288 -7.44 13.83 13.05
C GLY A 288 -6.58 14.90 12.40
N VAL A 289 -5.62 15.40 13.18
CA VAL A 289 -4.63 16.40 12.75
C VAL A 289 -3.24 15.83 12.96
N MET A 290 -2.38 16.00 11.96
CA MET A 290 -1.01 15.53 12.01
C MET A 290 -0.08 16.49 11.28
N GLY A 291 1.19 16.47 11.67
CA GLY A 291 2.24 17.25 11.05
C GLY A 291 3.56 16.50 10.98
N THR A 292 4.32 16.80 9.93
CA THR A 292 5.68 16.28 9.74
C THR A 292 6.60 17.46 9.48
N VAL A 293 7.71 17.52 10.19
CA VAL A 293 8.83 18.44 9.92
C VAL A 293 10.02 17.65 9.43
N ARG A 294 10.81 18.27 8.53
CA ARG A 294 11.99 17.65 7.91
C ARG A 294 13.14 18.61 7.93
N HIS A 295 14.33 18.07 8.09
CA HIS A 295 15.56 18.85 8.04
C HIS A 295 16.67 18.06 7.36
N LYS A 296 17.20 18.61 6.25
CA LYS A 296 18.38 18.05 5.60
C LYS A 296 19.61 18.34 6.44
N LEU A 297 20.36 17.30 6.77
CA LEU A 297 21.66 17.44 7.41
C LEU A 297 22.64 17.84 6.33
N GLN A 298 23.22 19.05 6.39
CA GLN A 298 24.26 19.46 5.47
C GLN A 298 25.49 18.57 5.66
N SER A 299 25.74 17.72 4.69
CA SER A 299 27.01 17.02 4.61
C SER A 299 28.00 17.96 3.89
N ALA A 300 29.02 18.44 4.59
CA ALA A 300 30.08 19.20 3.97
C ALA A 300 30.77 18.31 2.92
N GLY A 301 30.50 18.55 1.63
CA GLY A 301 31.19 17.91 0.51
C GLY A 301 30.39 16.95 -0.36
N ILE A 302 29.09 16.75 -0.13
CA ILE A 302 28.26 16.00 -1.07
C ILE A 302 27.65 16.99 -2.06
N ASP A 303 28.10 16.90 -3.30
CA ASP A 303 27.55 17.66 -4.42
C ASP A 303 26.16 17.09 -4.75
N ASP A 304 25.09 17.86 -4.53
CA ASP A 304 23.69 17.50 -4.87
C ASP A 304 23.50 17.13 -6.37
N THR A 305 24.54 17.28 -7.18
CA THR A 305 24.53 16.96 -8.62
C THR A 305 24.77 15.48 -8.93
N ILE A 306 25.20 14.66 -7.96
CA ILE A 306 25.52 13.23 -8.16
C ILE A 306 24.44 12.36 -7.48
N GLY A 307 23.16 12.57 -7.76
CA GLY A 307 22.09 11.58 -7.61
C GLY A 307 21.77 11.03 -6.21
N GLY A 308 22.54 11.35 -5.18
CA GLY A 308 22.29 10.92 -3.80
C GLY A 308 21.39 11.90 -3.05
N LYS A 309 20.32 11.41 -2.40
CA LYS A 309 19.55 12.20 -1.44
C LYS A 309 20.30 12.18 -0.11
N GLY A 310 21.01 13.24 0.22
CA GLY A 310 21.73 13.36 1.49
C GLY A 310 20.85 13.04 2.71
N PRO A 311 21.45 12.84 3.90
CA PRO A 311 20.68 12.45 5.08
C PRO A 311 19.68 13.54 5.50
N GLU A 312 18.44 13.12 5.72
CA GLU A 312 17.33 13.95 6.18
C GLU A 312 16.75 13.38 7.47
N ILE A 313 16.69 14.16 8.52
CA ILE A 313 15.92 13.81 9.71
C ILE A 313 14.49 14.30 9.57
N TYR A 314 13.55 13.53 10.10
CA TYR A 314 12.14 13.91 10.13
C TYR A 314 11.54 13.65 11.51
N ALA A 315 10.49 14.40 11.83
CA ALA A 315 9.65 14.16 12.98
C ALA A 315 8.19 14.34 12.58
N THR A 316 7.37 13.34 12.89
CA THR A 316 5.92 13.30 12.64
C THR A 316 5.18 13.19 13.95
N ALA A 317 4.14 13.97 14.15
CA ALA A 317 3.25 13.84 15.31
C ALA A 317 1.80 14.03 14.87
N GLY A 318 0.88 13.42 15.62
CA GLY A 318 -0.55 13.54 15.34
C GLY A 318 -1.43 13.18 16.54
N MET A 319 -2.66 13.68 16.51
CA MET A 319 -3.73 13.41 17.46
C MET A 319 -4.95 12.90 16.67
N PHE A 320 -5.45 11.74 17.08
CA PHE A 320 -6.47 11.00 16.34
C PHE A 320 -7.61 10.60 17.27
N PRO A 321 -8.82 11.20 17.16
CA PRO A 321 -9.99 10.70 17.86
C PRO A 321 -10.35 9.30 17.29
N LEU A 322 -10.38 8.30 18.16
CA LEU A 322 -10.75 6.93 17.80
C LEU A 322 -12.25 6.70 17.95
N GLN A 323 -12.83 7.27 18.96
CA GLN A 323 -14.27 7.19 19.23
C GLN A 323 -14.71 8.40 20.05
N SER A 324 -15.65 9.18 19.50
CA SER A 324 -16.28 10.26 20.24
C SER A 324 -17.54 9.77 20.97
N SER A 325 -17.75 10.26 22.16
CA SER A 325 -18.84 9.85 23.02
C SER A 325 -19.68 11.05 23.46
N SER A 326 -21.01 10.93 23.38
CA SER A 326 -21.96 11.97 23.78
C SER A 326 -22.60 11.73 25.16
N GLY A 327 -22.22 10.66 25.88
CA GLY A 327 -22.82 10.29 27.17
C GLY A 327 -22.27 11.10 28.34
N MET A 328 -23.09 11.35 29.39
CA MET A 328 -22.60 11.87 30.68
C MET A 328 -21.61 10.87 31.27
N SER A 329 -20.45 11.33 31.70
CA SER A 329 -19.32 10.54 32.23
C SER A 329 -18.55 9.74 31.14
N ALA A 330 -18.90 9.92 29.88
CA ALA A 330 -18.18 9.32 28.77
C ALA A 330 -16.85 10.01 28.51
N ARG A 331 -15.85 9.23 28.19
CA ARG A 331 -14.55 9.76 27.77
C ARG A 331 -14.26 9.33 26.35
N ASP A 332 -13.95 10.32 25.52
CA ASP A 332 -13.50 10.06 24.17
C ASP A 332 -12.24 9.20 24.17
N LYS A 333 -12.17 8.28 23.20
CA LYS A 333 -10.97 7.48 22.96
C LYS A 333 -10.07 8.22 21.99
N TRP A 334 -8.79 8.29 22.30
CA TRP A 334 -7.79 9.00 21.51
C TRP A 334 -6.55 8.17 21.28
N LEU A 335 -5.92 8.40 20.15
CA LEU A 335 -4.55 8.02 19.87
C LEU A 335 -3.72 9.29 19.73
N VAL A 336 -2.62 9.37 20.47
CA VAL A 336 -1.56 10.35 20.26
C VAL A 336 -0.33 9.61 19.79
N GLY A 337 0.24 10.01 18.65
CA GLY A 337 1.40 9.36 18.08
C GLY A 337 2.49 10.36 17.73
N ALA A 338 3.74 9.96 17.95
CA ALA A 338 4.93 10.69 17.52
C ALA A 338 5.98 9.73 16.99
N GLN A 339 6.66 10.12 15.92
CA GLN A 339 7.75 9.37 15.32
C GLN A 339 8.86 10.31 14.91
N THR A 340 10.10 9.93 15.13
CA THR A 340 11.28 10.57 14.52
C THR A 340 12.08 9.57 13.73
N GLY A 341 12.85 10.03 12.76
CA GLY A 341 13.63 9.11 11.97
C GLY A 341 14.63 9.79 11.05
N LEU A 342 15.31 8.95 10.29
CA LEU A 342 16.34 9.27 9.30
C LEU A 342 15.93 8.71 7.95
N ASP A 343 16.07 9.50 6.89
CA ASP A 343 15.91 9.09 5.50
C ASP A 343 17.19 9.47 4.74
N TRP A 344 17.97 8.48 4.32
CA TRP A 344 19.28 8.69 3.71
C TRP A 344 19.40 7.90 2.41
N GLY A 345 19.55 8.61 1.29
CA GLY A 345 19.96 8.04 0.01
C GLY A 345 21.46 8.20 -0.17
N PHE A 346 22.15 7.13 -0.51
CA PHE A 346 23.60 7.10 -0.75
C PHE A 346 23.92 7.34 -2.23
N ASP A 347 25.16 7.70 -2.54
CA ASP A 347 25.60 8.01 -3.91
C ASP A 347 25.54 6.78 -4.84
N ASN A 348 25.63 5.57 -4.29
CA ASN A 348 25.52 4.31 -5.01
C ASN A 348 24.04 3.89 -5.28
N GLN A 349 23.07 4.76 -5.06
CA GLN A 349 21.62 4.52 -5.16
C GLN A 349 21.03 3.62 -4.06
N ASP A 350 21.81 3.18 -3.09
CA ASP A 350 21.27 2.54 -1.90
C ASP A 350 20.50 3.56 -1.05
N SER A 351 19.61 3.07 -0.20
CA SER A 351 18.93 3.96 0.76
C SER A 351 18.68 3.27 2.10
N LEU A 352 18.73 4.08 3.16
CA LEU A 352 18.42 3.66 4.53
C LEU A 352 17.34 4.57 5.09
N LYS A 353 16.28 3.98 5.61
CA LYS A 353 15.26 4.70 6.35
C LYS A 353 15.02 4.07 7.70
N LEU A 354 15.06 4.90 8.74
CA LEU A 354 14.84 4.49 10.13
C LEU A 354 13.69 5.29 10.72
N GLY A 355 12.94 4.68 11.63
CA GLY A 355 11.89 5.32 12.40
C GLY A 355 11.85 4.80 13.83
N ALA A 356 11.66 5.70 14.78
CA ALA A 356 11.38 5.38 16.17
C ALA A 356 10.12 6.14 16.60
N ALA A 357 9.11 5.42 17.04
CA ALA A 357 7.79 5.97 17.34
C ALA A 357 7.30 5.59 18.74
N TYR A 358 6.42 6.44 19.24
CA TYR A 358 5.64 6.19 20.43
C TYR A 358 4.16 6.48 20.15
N TYR A 359 3.30 5.53 20.52
CA TYR A 359 1.86 5.62 20.35
C TYR A 359 1.18 5.41 21.69
N ASP A 360 0.37 6.38 22.11
CA ASP A 360 -0.37 6.38 23.38
C ASP A 360 -1.87 6.35 23.10
N TYR A 361 -2.50 5.25 23.50
CA TYR A 361 -3.94 5.06 23.37
C TYR A 361 -4.63 5.42 24.69
N ASN A 362 -5.53 6.39 24.64
CA ASN A 362 -6.21 6.90 25.81
C ASN A 362 -7.66 6.39 25.89
N ASN A 363 -8.07 5.97 27.09
CA ASN A 363 -9.42 5.53 27.43
C ASN A 363 -9.93 4.28 26.67
N ILE A 364 -9.04 3.41 26.19
CA ILE A 364 -9.42 2.18 25.43
C ILE A 364 -9.64 0.97 26.34
N THR A 365 -9.08 0.96 27.54
CA THR A 365 -9.16 -0.16 28.50
C THR A 365 -10.59 -0.37 28.98
N ALA A 366 -11.03 -1.62 29.06
CA ALA A 366 -12.35 -1.99 29.52
C ALA A 366 -12.62 -1.50 30.96
N LYS A 367 -13.85 -1.10 31.19
CA LYS A 367 -14.38 -0.77 32.51
C LYS A 367 -15.56 -1.66 32.83
N VAL A 368 -15.42 -2.42 33.91
CA VAL A 368 -16.46 -3.35 34.37
C VAL A 368 -17.70 -2.59 34.80
N ASP A 369 -18.88 -3.09 34.42
CA ASP A 369 -20.15 -2.57 34.94
C ASP A 369 -20.24 -2.83 36.45
N PRO A 370 -20.45 -1.79 37.29
CA PRO A 370 -20.63 -1.97 38.72
C PRO A 370 -21.77 -2.89 39.14
N ASN A 371 -22.69 -3.18 38.23
CA ASN A 371 -23.82 -4.11 38.43
C ASN A 371 -23.59 -5.50 37.82
N ILE A 372 -22.41 -5.79 37.33
CA ILE A 372 -22.08 -7.13 36.81
C ILE A 372 -22.39 -8.18 37.87
N GLY A 373 -23.04 -9.29 37.48
CA GLY A 373 -23.47 -10.33 38.40
C GLY A 373 -24.78 -10.04 39.19
N LYS A 374 -25.35 -8.83 39.06
CA LYS A 374 -26.63 -8.50 39.69
C LYS A 374 -27.80 -8.78 38.75
N ILE A 375 -28.90 -9.25 39.32
CA ILE A 375 -30.16 -9.47 38.59
C ILE A 375 -30.94 -8.17 38.58
N GLY A 376 -31.31 -7.66 37.41
CA GLY A 376 -32.17 -6.52 37.25
C GLY A 376 -33.61 -6.75 37.69
N SER A 377 -34.40 -5.69 37.74
CA SER A 377 -35.84 -5.75 38.14
C SER A 377 -36.69 -6.63 37.23
N ASN A 378 -36.20 -6.96 36.04
CA ASN A 378 -36.82 -7.87 35.07
C ASN A 378 -36.45 -9.36 35.28
N GLY A 379 -35.71 -9.67 36.35
CA GLY A 379 -35.26 -11.06 36.62
C GLY A 379 -34.11 -11.53 35.73
N LYS A 380 -33.48 -10.64 34.93
CA LYS A 380 -32.38 -10.99 34.05
C LYS A 380 -31.09 -10.30 34.48
N TYR A 381 -29.97 -10.95 34.20
CA TYR A 381 -28.67 -10.27 34.25
C TYR A 381 -28.60 -9.31 33.07
N THR A 382 -28.34 -8.06 33.32
CA THR A 382 -28.31 -7.06 32.27
C THR A 382 -27.04 -6.22 32.36
N CYS A 383 -26.47 -5.87 31.21
CA CYS A 383 -25.59 -4.73 31.16
C CYS A 383 -26.42 -3.49 31.51
N ASN A 384 -25.98 -2.72 32.50
CA ASN A 384 -26.63 -1.45 32.81
C ASN A 384 -26.29 -0.45 31.71
N THR A 385 -27.22 -0.31 30.75
CA THR A 385 -27.03 0.53 29.56
C THR A 385 -27.26 2.03 29.85
N THR A 386 -27.62 2.39 31.07
CA THR A 386 -27.99 3.77 31.41
C THR A 386 -26.80 4.62 31.86
N GLY A 387 -25.79 4.66 31.09
CA GLY A 387 -24.90 5.79 31.29
C GLY A 387 -23.49 5.45 31.55
N ALA A 388 -22.99 4.50 30.94
CA ALA A 388 -21.81 4.27 31.55
C ALA A 388 -20.54 4.25 30.78
N GLU A 389 -19.52 4.69 31.48
CA GLU A 389 -18.13 4.49 31.12
C GLU A 389 -17.86 3.06 30.67
N SER A 390 -18.59 2.06 31.23
CA SER A 390 -18.47 0.66 30.88
C SER A 390 -18.85 0.36 29.43
N LEU A 391 -20.01 0.83 28.96
CA LEU A 391 -20.44 0.62 27.58
C LEU A 391 -19.56 1.32 26.56
N GLN A 392 -18.99 2.45 26.94
CA GLN A 392 -18.09 3.19 26.06
C GLN A 392 -16.68 2.62 26.03
N SER A 393 -16.33 1.81 27.01
CA SER A 393 -15.08 1.07 26.99
C SER A 393 -15.10 -0.13 26.03
N ILE A 394 -16.27 -0.51 25.51
CA ILE A 394 -16.38 -1.53 24.45
C ILE A 394 -15.62 -1.05 23.20
N PRO A 395 -14.75 -1.87 22.59
CA PRO A 395 -14.15 -1.54 21.31
C PRO A 395 -15.21 -1.37 20.23
N GLN A 396 -15.15 -0.30 19.46
CA GLN A 396 -16.03 -0.09 18.32
C GLN A 396 -15.74 -1.08 17.18
N PHE A 397 -14.48 -1.45 17.05
CA PHE A 397 -13.98 -2.51 16.18
C PHE A 397 -12.90 -3.29 16.92
N MET A 398 -12.81 -4.57 16.66
CA MET A 398 -11.78 -5.47 17.17
C MET A 398 -11.54 -6.61 16.19
N GLN A 399 -10.36 -7.16 16.22
CA GLN A 399 -10.02 -8.43 15.59
C GLN A 399 -9.83 -9.50 16.67
N TYR A 400 -8.91 -10.45 16.49
CA TYR A 400 -8.63 -11.49 17.45
C TYR A 400 -7.26 -11.32 18.11
N GLY A 401 -7.12 -11.82 19.31
CA GLY A 401 -5.83 -12.09 19.96
C GLY A 401 -5.44 -11.19 21.10
N ASN A 402 -6.00 -9.96 21.25
CA ASN A 402 -5.76 -9.19 22.47
C ASN A 402 -6.42 -9.87 23.69
N SER A 403 -5.83 -9.66 24.87
CA SER A 403 -6.42 -10.09 26.14
C SER A 403 -7.67 -9.28 26.43
N LEU A 404 -8.77 -10.00 26.69
CA LEU A 404 -10.10 -9.42 26.93
C LEU A 404 -10.59 -9.71 28.32
N VAL A 405 -11.43 -8.83 28.84
CA VAL A 405 -12.13 -8.97 30.12
C VAL A 405 -13.62 -8.67 29.96
N PRO A 406 -14.47 -9.28 30.78
CA PRO A 406 -15.91 -9.04 30.73
C PRO A 406 -16.23 -7.63 31.20
N ILE A 407 -17.08 -6.93 30.46
CA ILE A 407 -17.66 -5.64 30.85
C ILE A 407 -18.96 -5.88 31.61
N CYS A 408 -19.79 -6.79 31.13
CA CYS A 408 -21.08 -7.16 31.72
C CYS A 408 -21.46 -8.60 31.40
N ASN A 409 -22.51 -9.10 32.09
CA ASN A 409 -23.01 -10.47 31.88
C ASN A 409 -23.97 -10.56 30.69
N SER A 410 -24.07 -11.76 30.12
CA SER A 410 -25.15 -12.12 29.19
C SER A 410 -26.52 -12.02 29.84
N ASN A 411 -27.55 -11.63 29.08
CA ASN A 411 -28.91 -11.39 29.57
C ASN A 411 -29.57 -12.59 30.30
N ASN A 412 -29.11 -13.79 30.08
CA ASN A 412 -29.76 -15.01 30.62
C ASN A 412 -28.80 -15.89 31.43
N ASN A 413 -27.54 -15.56 31.55
CA ASN A 413 -26.57 -16.41 32.23
C ASN A 413 -25.46 -15.58 32.92
N PRO A 414 -25.32 -15.71 34.25
CA PRO A 414 -24.30 -14.99 35.00
C PRO A 414 -22.88 -15.51 34.75
N ILE A 415 -22.74 -16.70 34.21
CA ILE A 415 -21.46 -17.38 34.02
C ILE A 415 -20.78 -16.89 32.72
N TYR A 416 -21.59 -16.46 31.74
CA TYR A 416 -21.04 -16.03 30.45
C TYR A 416 -20.98 -14.50 30.34
N PRO A 417 -19.88 -13.94 29.84
CA PRO A 417 -19.80 -12.52 29.54
C PRO A 417 -20.76 -12.17 28.40
N GLY A 418 -21.44 -11.05 28.53
CA GLY A 418 -22.24 -10.47 27.45
C GLY A 418 -21.37 -9.64 26.51
N LEU A 419 -20.72 -8.64 27.07
CA LEU A 419 -19.82 -7.73 26.35
C LEU A 419 -18.43 -7.82 26.96
N VAL A 420 -17.43 -7.68 26.09
CA VAL A 420 -16.02 -7.73 26.49
C VAL A 420 -15.27 -6.50 25.97
N GLY A 421 -14.15 -6.19 26.60
CA GLY A 421 -13.25 -5.14 26.17
C GLY A 421 -11.81 -5.45 26.51
N LEU A 422 -10.90 -4.56 26.11
CA LEU A 422 -9.47 -4.73 26.27
C LEU A 422 -9.07 -4.80 27.74
N ALA A 423 -8.30 -5.81 28.11
CA ALA A 423 -7.84 -6.01 29.47
C ALA A 423 -6.76 -5.01 29.88
N SER A 424 -5.94 -4.55 28.95
CA SER A 424 -4.75 -3.74 29.22
C SER A 424 -4.81 -2.37 28.56
N ASP A 425 -3.92 -1.49 29.03
CA ASP A 425 -3.57 -0.23 28.37
C ASP A 425 -2.54 -0.48 27.26
N PHE A 426 -2.54 0.40 26.26
CA PHE A 426 -1.61 0.30 25.14
C PHE A 426 -0.81 1.61 25.02
N LYS A 427 0.50 1.49 25.27
CA LYS A 427 1.53 2.49 25.04
C LYS A 427 2.66 1.83 24.31
N ILE A 428 2.74 2.05 23.01
CA ILE A 428 3.57 1.25 22.11
C ILE A 428 4.84 2.03 21.75
N LEU A 429 5.98 1.46 22.06
CA LEU A 429 7.26 1.84 21.44
C LEU A 429 7.44 1.02 20.18
N ASN A 430 7.76 1.69 19.06
CA ASN A 430 7.93 1.02 17.77
C ASN A 430 9.18 1.50 17.05
N PHE A 431 9.94 0.57 16.48
CA PHE A 431 11.17 0.83 15.74
C PHE A 431 11.10 0.17 14.37
N ASN A 432 11.31 0.96 13.32
CA ASN A 432 11.27 0.52 11.94
C ASN A 432 12.58 0.80 11.23
N ALA A 433 13.03 -0.13 10.40
CA ALA A 433 14.19 0.03 9.53
C ALA A 433 13.89 -0.53 8.14
N LEU A 434 14.35 0.17 7.11
CA LEU A 434 14.32 -0.28 5.72
C LEU A 434 15.67 0.05 5.09
N TYR A 435 16.37 -0.96 4.55
CA TYR A 435 17.58 -0.80 3.77
C TYR A 435 17.34 -1.33 2.35
N ASP A 436 17.53 -0.48 1.35
CA ASP A 436 17.36 -0.77 -0.08
C ASP A 436 18.73 -0.78 -0.76
N LEU A 437 19.16 -1.95 -1.21
CA LEU A 437 20.41 -2.20 -1.90
C LEU A 437 20.19 -2.22 -3.41
N ALA A 438 20.82 -1.31 -4.13
CA ALA A 438 20.77 -1.22 -5.59
C ALA A 438 21.88 -2.03 -6.30
N LEU A 439 22.50 -2.99 -5.62
CA LEU A 439 23.66 -3.76 -6.11
C LEU A 439 23.42 -4.53 -7.42
N PHE A 440 22.18 -4.91 -7.68
CA PHE A 440 21.81 -5.76 -8.83
C PHE A 440 21.02 -4.98 -9.89
N SER A 441 21.34 -3.70 -10.08
CA SER A 441 20.62 -2.84 -11.04
C SER A 441 20.30 -3.58 -12.37
N PRO A 442 19.05 -3.59 -12.83
CA PRO A 442 17.90 -2.80 -12.36
C PRO A 442 17.12 -3.41 -11.17
N HIS A 443 17.60 -4.50 -10.59
CA HIS A 443 16.96 -5.17 -9.45
C HIS A 443 17.51 -4.63 -8.13
N HIS A 444 16.66 -4.57 -7.14
CA HIS A 444 16.99 -4.16 -5.77
C HIS A 444 16.84 -5.33 -4.81
N LEU A 445 17.64 -5.32 -3.75
CA LEU A 445 17.47 -6.20 -2.60
C LEU A 445 17.14 -5.33 -1.39
N LYS A 446 15.92 -5.48 -0.83
CA LYS A 446 15.45 -4.69 0.31
C LYS A 446 15.36 -5.56 1.54
N PHE A 447 15.82 -5.03 2.66
CA PHE A 447 15.62 -5.61 3.97
C PHE A 447 14.81 -4.65 4.83
N SER A 448 13.73 -5.14 5.45
CA SER A 448 13.00 -4.34 6.43
C SER A 448 12.81 -5.11 7.73
N GLY A 449 12.81 -4.35 8.82
CA GLY A 449 12.57 -4.82 10.16
C GLY A 449 11.63 -3.90 10.91
N ASP A 450 10.77 -4.49 11.72
CA ASP A 450 9.85 -3.80 12.61
C ASP A 450 9.90 -4.45 13.99
N PHE A 451 9.93 -3.65 15.03
CA PHE A 451 9.87 -4.10 16.41
C PHE A 451 8.91 -3.20 17.19
N ALA A 452 7.97 -3.80 17.91
CA ALA A 452 7.04 -3.09 18.76
C ALA A 452 6.99 -3.69 20.16
N LYS A 453 6.83 -2.83 21.17
CA LYS A 453 6.63 -3.24 22.56
C LYS A 453 5.57 -2.37 23.21
N ASN A 454 4.55 -3.00 23.79
CA ASN A 454 3.59 -2.34 24.65
C ASN A 454 4.17 -2.18 26.07
N ILE A 455 4.47 -0.95 26.45
CA ILE A 455 4.97 -0.58 27.78
C ILE A 455 3.84 -0.10 28.72
N GLY A 456 2.61 0.00 28.21
CA GLY A 456 1.43 0.35 29.00
C GLY A 456 0.77 -0.85 29.69
N PHE A 457 1.16 -2.07 29.32
CA PHE A 457 0.60 -3.28 29.91
C PHE A 457 1.02 -3.46 31.37
N ASN A 458 0.03 -3.71 32.24
CA ASN A 458 0.26 -3.98 33.67
C ASN A 458 -0.71 -5.05 34.18
N SER A 459 -0.23 -6.26 34.34
CA SER A 459 -1.01 -7.40 34.83
C SER A 459 -1.55 -7.20 36.25
N ASN A 460 -0.84 -6.48 37.11
CA ASN A 460 -1.26 -6.21 38.50
C ASN A 460 -2.49 -5.30 38.56
N ASP A 461 -2.59 -4.29 37.68
CA ASP A 461 -3.73 -3.38 37.65
C ASP A 461 -4.97 -4.12 37.12
N ILE A 462 -4.80 -4.98 36.13
CA ILE A 462 -5.85 -5.88 35.63
C ILE A 462 -6.35 -6.77 36.78
N THR A 463 -5.45 -7.42 37.50
CA THR A 463 -5.78 -8.32 38.62
C THR A 463 -6.52 -7.56 39.74
N LYS A 464 -6.08 -6.37 40.13
CA LYS A 464 -6.74 -5.53 41.16
C LYS A 464 -8.15 -5.12 40.75
N GLN A 465 -8.34 -4.73 39.50
CA GLN A 465 -9.64 -4.30 38.97
C GLN A 465 -10.66 -5.41 39.00
N TYR A 466 -10.25 -6.66 38.73
CA TYR A 466 -11.15 -7.81 38.59
C TYR A 466 -11.21 -8.72 39.82
N ALA A 467 -10.23 -8.69 40.72
CA ALA A 467 -10.22 -9.51 41.93
C ALA A 467 -11.16 -8.98 43.05
N SER A 468 -11.53 -7.69 43.01
CA SER A 468 -12.23 -7.04 44.11
C SER A 468 -13.73 -7.29 44.19
N GLY A 469 -14.32 -8.26 43.47
CA GLY A 469 -15.74 -8.53 43.63
C GLY A 469 -16.40 -9.50 42.66
N GLN A 470 -15.66 -10.26 41.88
CA GLN A 470 -16.25 -11.07 40.84
C GLN A 470 -16.10 -12.57 41.13
N GLN A 471 -17.22 -13.19 41.48
CA GLN A 471 -17.38 -14.62 41.71
C GLN A 471 -17.11 -15.51 40.47
N TYR A 472 -16.79 -14.89 39.33
CA TYR A 472 -16.60 -15.54 38.02
C TYR A 472 -15.16 -15.91 37.71
N PHE A 473 -14.22 -15.40 38.47
CA PHE A 473 -12.81 -15.72 38.33
C PHE A 473 -12.41 -16.56 39.54
N THR A 474 -12.67 -17.86 39.47
CA THR A 474 -12.32 -18.77 40.55
C THR A 474 -10.83 -18.74 40.84
N SER A 475 -10.51 -18.37 42.09
CA SER A 475 -9.23 -18.60 42.77
C SER A 475 -7.95 -18.28 41.95
N GLY A 476 -7.63 -17.02 41.85
CA GLY A 476 -6.24 -16.59 41.65
C GLY A 476 -5.71 -16.53 40.23
N ASN A 477 -6.45 -17.03 39.24
CA ASN A 477 -6.03 -16.99 37.84
C ASN A 477 -7.06 -16.27 36.99
N ILE A 478 -6.76 -15.06 36.56
CA ILE A 478 -7.55 -14.33 35.55
C ILE A 478 -7.12 -14.86 34.18
N PHE A 479 -8.01 -15.59 33.53
CA PHE A 479 -7.77 -16.03 32.17
C PHE A 479 -8.24 -14.95 31.18
N ALA A 480 -7.43 -14.69 30.18
CA ALA A 480 -7.83 -13.81 29.09
C ALA A 480 -8.96 -14.45 28.28
N LEU A 481 -10.11 -13.82 28.25
CA LEU A 481 -11.14 -14.13 27.28
C LEU A 481 -10.58 -13.87 25.87
N GLY A 482 -10.90 -14.70 24.94
CA GLY A 482 -10.31 -14.62 23.59
C GLY A 482 -8.97 -15.34 23.43
N LEU A 483 -8.34 -15.72 24.55
CA LEU A 483 -7.11 -16.52 24.59
C LEU A 483 -7.31 -17.72 25.52
N PRO A 484 -8.07 -18.75 25.12
CA PRO A 484 -8.36 -19.91 25.97
C PRO A 484 -7.10 -20.54 26.56
N GLY A 485 -7.12 -20.81 27.85
CA GLY A 485 -5.97 -21.39 28.56
C GLY A 485 -4.79 -20.48 28.80
N HIS A 486 -4.88 -19.20 28.43
CA HIS A 486 -3.82 -18.21 28.63
C HIS A 486 -4.11 -17.34 29.87
N GLN A 487 -3.12 -17.21 30.73
CA GLN A 487 -3.15 -16.23 31.82
C GLN A 487 -2.77 -14.85 31.31
N ILE A 488 -3.45 -13.81 31.80
CA ILE A 488 -3.07 -12.43 31.54
C ILE A 488 -1.73 -12.15 32.22
N ASN A 489 -0.68 -11.99 31.41
CA ASN A 489 0.67 -11.68 31.87
C ASN A 489 1.46 -10.83 30.86
N GLU A 490 2.65 -10.42 31.20
CA GLU A 490 3.49 -9.53 30.39
C GLU A 490 4.19 -10.23 29.22
N ALA A 491 4.06 -11.55 29.06
CA ALA A 491 4.79 -12.30 28.03
C ALA A 491 4.39 -11.96 26.59
N GLY A 492 3.14 -11.51 26.39
CA GLY A 492 2.58 -11.18 25.08
C GLY A 492 2.78 -9.74 24.61
N THR A 493 3.68 -8.95 25.23
CA THR A 493 3.80 -7.50 24.97
C THR A 493 4.77 -7.11 23.88
N ILE A 494 5.33 -8.07 23.15
CA ILE A 494 6.35 -7.84 22.10
C ILE A 494 5.85 -8.34 20.76
N ALA A 495 6.09 -7.54 19.72
CA ALA A 495 5.89 -7.95 18.33
C ALA A 495 7.11 -7.56 17.49
N TRP A 496 7.36 -8.34 16.42
CA TRP A 496 8.41 -8.04 15.47
C TRP A 496 8.17 -8.71 14.12
N GLN A 497 8.75 -8.13 13.08
CA GLN A 497 8.77 -8.65 11.73
C GLN A 497 10.13 -8.42 11.09
N VAL A 498 10.57 -9.38 10.28
CA VAL A 498 11.71 -9.24 9.35
C VAL A 498 11.23 -9.61 7.95
N ARG A 499 11.67 -8.86 6.95
CA ARG A 499 11.28 -9.05 5.55
C ARG A 499 12.46 -8.82 4.62
N ALA A 500 12.53 -9.62 3.56
CA ALA A 500 13.45 -9.44 2.44
C ALA A 500 12.65 -9.43 1.12
N ASP A 501 12.98 -8.50 0.23
CA ASP A 501 12.39 -8.38 -1.11
C ASP A 501 13.52 -8.33 -2.14
N LEU A 502 13.39 -9.10 -3.23
CA LEU A 502 14.33 -9.12 -4.35
C LEU A 502 13.57 -8.92 -5.65
N GLY A 503 14.06 -8.05 -6.51
CA GLY A 503 13.53 -7.84 -7.86
C GLY A 503 13.43 -6.39 -8.26
N TRP A 504 12.55 -6.09 -9.18
CA TRP A 504 12.29 -4.74 -9.63
C TRP A 504 11.63 -3.90 -8.53
N PRO A 505 12.04 -2.62 -8.35
CA PRO A 505 11.41 -1.73 -7.37
C PRO A 505 9.92 -1.53 -7.59
N LYS A 506 9.48 -1.62 -8.86
CA LYS A 506 8.08 -1.57 -9.30
C LYS A 506 7.82 -2.64 -10.35
N VAL A 507 6.66 -3.28 -10.27
CA VAL A 507 6.25 -4.37 -11.18
C VAL A 507 5.08 -3.98 -12.10
N ASP A 508 4.92 -2.69 -12.37
CA ASP A 508 3.86 -2.10 -13.20
C ASP A 508 4.18 -2.07 -14.70
N VAL A 509 5.19 -2.81 -15.14
CA VAL A 509 5.60 -2.97 -16.54
C VAL A 509 5.70 -4.45 -16.87
N ALA A 510 5.37 -4.82 -18.12
CA ALA A 510 5.46 -6.21 -18.58
C ALA A 510 6.86 -6.81 -18.37
N GLY A 511 6.90 -8.00 -17.77
CA GLY A 511 8.14 -8.74 -17.51
C GLY A 511 8.89 -8.31 -16.25
N HIS A 512 8.50 -7.22 -15.57
CA HIS A 512 9.03 -6.89 -14.26
C HIS A 512 8.55 -7.91 -13.23
N TRP A 513 9.40 -8.28 -12.30
CA TRP A 513 9.09 -9.24 -11.26
C TRP A 513 9.71 -8.85 -9.92
N SER A 514 9.13 -9.31 -8.84
CA SER A 514 9.72 -9.27 -7.51
C SER A 514 9.28 -10.49 -6.71
N VAL A 515 10.12 -10.93 -5.79
CA VAL A 515 9.79 -11.97 -4.81
C VAL A 515 10.09 -11.44 -3.43
N PHE A 516 9.35 -11.92 -2.44
CA PHE A 516 9.58 -11.52 -1.06
C PHE A 516 9.29 -12.66 -0.08
N GLY A 517 9.92 -12.56 1.06
CA GLY A 517 9.64 -13.42 2.20
C GLY A 517 9.69 -12.61 3.48
N LEU A 518 8.80 -12.94 4.41
CA LEU A 518 8.80 -12.34 5.75
C LEU A 518 8.48 -13.38 6.80
N TYR A 519 8.95 -13.12 8.01
CA TYR A 519 8.51 -13.81 9.21
C TYR A 519 8.08 -12.76 10.24
N LYS A 520 6.96 -13.00 10.92
CA LYS A 520 6.47 -12.15 11.99
C LYS A 520 6.04 -12.93 13.22
N HIS A 521 6.14 -12.25 14.35
CA HIS A 521 5.68 -12.69 15.65
C HIS A 521 4.97 -11.50 16.29
N VAL A 522 3.68 -11.65 16.57
CA VAL A 522 2.85 -10.59 17.16
C VAL A 522 2.25 -11.14 18.45
N GLY A 523 2.80 -10.73 19.59
CA GLY A 523 2.30 -11.11 20.91
C GLY A 523 0.88 -10.62 21.14
N SER A 524 0.16 -11.26 22.07
CA SER A 524 -1.26 -10.99 22.33
C SER A 524 -1.56 -9.53 22.64
N ASP A 525 -0.73 -8.87 23.42
CA ASP A 525 -0.94 -7.50 23.88
C ASP A 525 0.21 -6.55 23.49
N ALA A 526 0.91 -6.91 22.41
CA ALA A 526 2.01 -6.12 21.88
C ALA A 526 1.52 -4.87 21.15
N VAL A 527 0.44 -5.00 20.41
CA VAL A 527 -0.22 -3.98 19.60
C VAL A 527 -1.72 -4.14 19.69
N LEU A 528 -2.46 -3.10 19.31
CA LEU A 528 -3.92 -3.17 19.29
C LEU A 528 -4.39 -4.02 18.10
N ASP A 529 -5.13 -5.08 18.38
CA ASP A 529 -5.63 -6.01 17.36
C ASP A 529 -6.48 -5.30 16.31
N ALA A 530 -7.25 -4.30 16.70
CA ALA A 530 -8.13 -3.52 15.85
C ALA A 530 -7.41 -2.86 14.65
N TYR A 531 -6.10 -2.62 14.70
CA TYR A 531 -5.39 -1.82 13.70
C TYR A 531 -4.19 -2.53 13.07
N THR A 532 -3.86 -3.75 13.50
CA THR A 532 -2.82 -4.58 12.91
C THR A 532 -3.33 -5.34 11.68
N ASP A 533 -2.42 -6.02 10.97
CA ASP A 533 -2.65 -6.82 9.77
C ASP A 533 -3.92 -7.67 9.84
N SER A 534 -4.83 -7.43 8.92
CA SER A 534 -6.11 -8.13 8.81
C SER A 534 -6.07 -9.38 7.92
N ASP A 535 -5.02 -9.54 7.12
CA ASP A 535 -4.90 -10.65 6.16
C ASP A 535 -4.15 -11.86 6.71
N PHE A 536 -3.32 -11.69 7.75
CA PHE A 536 -2.54 -12.78 8.33
C PHE A 536 -3.32 -13.56 9.39
N HIS A 537 -3.39 -14.89 9.29
CA HIS A 537 -4.06 -15.80 10.22
C HIS A 537 -5.56 -15.45 10.40
N GLN A 538 -6.29 -15.34 9.30
CA GLN A 538 -7.70 -14.97 9.32
C GLN A 538 -8.58 -16.08 9.92
N GLY A 539 -9.56 -15.66 10.72
CA GLY A 539 -10.56 -16.55 11.32
C GLY A 539 -11.95 -15.94 11.37
N GLY A 540 -12.91 -16.77 11.77
CA GLY A 540 -14.30 -16.38 11.93
C GLY A 540 -15.05 -16.06 10.63
N ALA A 541 -16.32 -15.71 10.77
CA ALA A 541 -17.18 -15.37 9.63
C ALA A 541 -16.76 -14.09 8.91
N SER A 542 -16.14 -13.17 9.63
CA SER A 542 -15.72 -11.86 9.12
C SER A 542 -14.30 -11.84 8.54
N ASN A 543 -13.57 -12.96 8.54
CA ASN A 543 -12.18 -13.08 8.09
C ASN A 543 -11.28 -12.01 8.74
N LEU A 544 -11.25 -11.95 10.05
CA LEU A 544 -10.44 -11.03 10.83
C LEU A 544 -9.11 -11.68 11.19
N GLY A 545 -8.02 -10.91 11.11
CA GLY A 545 -6.69 -11.28 11.57
C GLY A 545 -6.47 -10.93 13.04
N GLY A 546 -5.36 -10.30 13.36
CA GLY A 546 -5.09 -9.75 14.68
C GLY A 546 -3.73 -10.09 15.29
N THR A 547 -3.71 -10.27 16.62
CA THR A 547 -2.51 -10.52 17.42
C THR A 547 -2.44 -11.96 17.92
N ASN A 548 -1.49 -12.28 18.83
CA ASN A 548 -1.22 -13.63 19.34
C ASN A 548 -0.86 -14.65 18.25
N VAL A 549 -0.18 -14.21 17.19
CA VAL A 549 0.13 -15.02 16.01
C VAL A 549 1.59 -14.93 15.63
N LYS A 550 2.12 -16.00 15.05
CA LYS A 550 3.46 -16.05 14.45
C LYS A 550 3.44 -16.88 13.18
N GLY A 551 4.33 -16.55 12.26
CA GLY A 551 4.48 -17.34 11.04
C GLY A 551 5.13 -16.55 9.93
N TRP A 552 5.01 -17.03 8.71
CA TRP A 552 5.72 -16.52 7.56
C TRP A 552 4.77 -16.24 6.38
N VAL A 553 5.22 -15.37 5.51
CA VAL A 553 4.60 -15.12 4.20
C VAL A 553 5.69 -15.19 3.14
N ILE A 554 5.44 -15.93 2.07
CA ILE A 554 6.26 -15.93 0.87
C ILE A 554 5.38 -15.50 -0.28
N GLY A 555 5.90 -14.66 -1.17
CA GLY A 555 5.12 -14.19 -2.30
C GLY A 555 5.97 -13.64 -3.42
N GLY A 556 5.28 -13.28 -4.50
CA GLY A 556 5.91 -12.67 -5.66
C GLY A 556 4.91 -11.90 -6.50
N ASN A 557 5.45 -10.99 -7.27
CA ASN A 557 4.70 -10.15 -8.20
C ASN A 557 5.27 -10.32 -9.61
N TYR A 558 4.41 -10.25 -10.63
CA TYR A 558 4.80 -10.30 -12.02
C TYR A 558 3.97 -9.34 -12.88
N GLY A 559 4.64 -8.40 -13.55
CA GLY A 559 4.02 -7.44 -14.45
C GLY A 559 3.55 -8.10 -15.75
N LEU A 560 2.25 -8.03 -16.01
CA LEU A 560 1.65 -8.56 -17.24
C LEU A 560 1.69 -7.56 -18.39
N MET A 561 1.37 -6.32 -18.07
CA MET A 561 1.38 -5.19 -18.98
C MET A 561 1.50 -3.89 -18.18
N LYS A 562 1.56 -2.75 -18.86
CA LYS A 562 1.62 -1.45 -18.17
C LYS A 562 0.45 -1.32 -17.19
N ASN A 563 0.77 -1.03 -15.95
CA ASN A 563 -0.17 -0.84 -14.84
C ASN A 563 -1.02 -2.08 -14.46
N VAL A 564 -0.64 -3.29 -14.91
CA VAL A 564 -1.33 -4.54 -14.55
C VAL A 564 -0.32 -5.59 -14.15
N TRP A 565 -0.50 -6.20 -12.96
CA TRP A 565 0.38 -7.25 -12.45
C TRP A 565 -0.38 -8.32 -11.66
N LEU A 566 0.22 -9.50 -11.60
CA LEU A 566 -0.20 -10.61 -10.74
C LEU A 566 0.57 -10.54 -9.42
N THR A 567 -0.08 -10.93 -8.34
CA THR A 567 0.55 -11.19 -7.04
C THR A 567 0.12 -12.56 -6.55
N GLY A 568 1.08 -13.43 -6.24
CA GLY A 568 0.84 -14.68 -5.53
C GLY A 568 1.43 -14.62 -4.15
N LYS A 569 0.68 -15.06 -3.12
CA LYS A 569 1.14 -15.14 -1.73
C LYS A 569 0.75 -16.47 -1.10
N TRP A 570 1.64 -17.03 -0.30
CA TRP A 570 1.34 -18.09 0.65
C TRP A 570 1.65 -17.58 2.05
N LEU A 571 0.66 -17.63 2.93
CA LEU A 571 0.75 -17.21 4.31
C LEU A 571 0.57 -18.45 5.18
N SER A 572 1.41 -18.62 6.19
CA SER A 572 1.31 -19.72 7.17
C SER A 572 1.43 -19.14 8.56
N GLY A 573 0.37 -19.23 9.35
CA GLY A 573 0.27 -18.65 10.67
C GLY A 573 -0.22 -19.64 11.72
N ASN A 574 0.35 -19.52 12.91
CA ASN A 574 -0.05 -20.27 14.09
C ASN A 574 -0.25 -19.34 15.27
N ILE A 575 -1.18 -19.69 16.14
CA ILE A 575 -1.34 -19.02 17.44
C ILE A 575 -0.07 -19.20 18.29
N ILE A 576 0.29 -18.19 19.08
CA ILE A 576 1.45 -18.25 19.97
C ILE A 576 1.08 -18.97 21.27
N THR A 577 -0.05 -18.58 21.84
CA THR A 577 -0.50 -19.06 23.16
C THR A 577 -2.00 -19.40 23.10
N GLY A 578 -2.36 -20.57 23.59
CA GLY A 578 -3.71 -21.09 23.59
C GLY A 578 -3.82 -22.47 22.93
N PRO A 579 -5.01 -23.02 22.77
CA PRO A 579 -5.26 -24.24 22.02
C PRO A 579 -4.75 -24.10 20.57
N GLN A 580 -4.26 -25.20 20.01
CA GLN A 580 -3.72 -25.19 18.65
C GLN A 580 -4.72 -24.62 17.63
N TYR A 581 -4.27 -23.61 16.90
CA TYR A 581 -4.98 -23.02 15.78
C TYR A 581 -3.97 -22.50 14.74
N GLY A 582 -3.82 -23.27 13.68
CA GLY A 582 -2.96 -22.96 12.54
C GLY A 582 -3.78 -22.80 11.27
N VAL A 583 -3.39 -21.83 10.44
CA VAL A 583 -4.03 -21.52 9.15
C VAL A 583 -2.97 -21.28 8.11
N ASP A 584 -3.06 -21.99 7.00
CA ASP A 584 -2.35 -21.67 5.77
C ASP A 584 -3.32 -20.98 4.79
N MET A 585 -2.85 -19.94 4.12
CA MET A 585 -3.65 -19.24 3.12
C MET A 585 -2.88 -19.03 1.83
N MET A 586 -3.55 -19.30 0.72
CA MET A 586 -3.07 -18.96 -0.62
C MET A 586 -3.91 -17.80 -1.15
N GLN A 587 -3.25 -16.77 -1.65
CA GLN A 587 -3.88 -15.63 -2.31
C GLN A 587 -3.30 -15.44 -3.71
N LEU A 588 -4.17 -15.27 -4.69
CA LEU A 588 -3.82 -14.91 -6.06
C LEU A 588 -4.58 -13.65 -6.45
N ASP A 589 -3.85 -12.59 -6.73
CA ASP A 589 -4.40 -11.28 -7.04
C ASP A 589 -4.09 -10.89 -8.48
N VAL A 590 -5.08 -10.33 -9.17
CA VAL A 590 -4.88 -9.52 -10.37
C VAL A 590 -5.05 -8.06 -9.95
N ASN A 591 -4.01 -7.27 -10.10
CA ASN A 591 -3.99 -5.88 -9.69
C ASN A 591 -3.86 -4.96 -10.90
N THR A 592 -4.53 -3.82 -10.86
CA THR A 592 -4.34 -2.73 -11.83
C THR A 592 -4.44 -1.38 -11.14
N HIS A 593 -3.73 -0.38 -11.69
CA HIS A 593 -3.92 1.02 -11.32
C HIS A 593 -4.08 1.90 -12.57
N PHE A 594 -4.78 3.01 -12.42
CA PHE A 594 -5.09 3.94 -13.50
C PHE A 594 -5.22 5.37 -13.01
#